data_4b34e1aa47fdce7685d1c8f6b104de66
#
_entry.id   4b34e1aa47fdce7685d1c8f6b104de66
#
_cell.length_a   1.000
_cell.length_b   1.000
_cell.length_c   1.000
_cell.angle_alpha   90.00
_cell.angle_beta   90.00
_cell.angle_gamma   90.00
#
_symmetry.space_group_name_H-M   'P 1'
#
loop_
_entity.id
_entity.type
_entity.pdbx_description
1 polymer ?
#
loop_
_entity_poly.entity_id
_entity_poly.type
_entity_poly.pdbx_seq_one_letter_code
_entity_poly.pdbx_strand_id
1 'polypeptide(L)'
;WGEFCGRNGRMTKKMRWNKFTLKTRSAVEDIVISTLAEAGVEGVEIEDKIPLTEQDKQQMFVDILPEGPEDDGIAYLNFYLDEAEDKEALLARVREALEELRSFMDIGECTITESQTEDKDWMNNWKEYFHQFYVDDILIVPSWEQPREEQPYTMLLHMDPGTAFGTGMHETTQLCIRQLKKYVKPGMSLLDVGTGSGILGLVGCKLGIDHVLGTDLDPCAVSAVRENMQANHVPEGQFELIIGNIITDSQVQKQAGREPYD
;
A
#
# COMPACT_ATOMS: atom_id res chain seq x y z
N TRP A 1 3.16 11.54 8.10
CA TRP A 1 2.51 10.20 8.07
C TRP A 1 1.99 9.76 9.45
N GLY A 2 1.49 10.65 10.31
CA GLY A 2 1.19 10.38 11.72
C GLY A 2 -0.21 10.71 12.22
N GLU A 3 -1.20 11.06 11.39
CA GLU A 3 -2.49 11.55 11.91
C GLU A 3 -3.76 11.04 11.20
N PHE A 4 -3.74 9.90 10.54
CA PHE A 4 -4.95 9.37 9.88
C PHE A 4 -5.55 8.10 10.50
N CYS A 5 -5.39 7.89 11.80
CA CYS A 5 -6.18 6.89 12.52
C CYS A 5 -7.21 7.58 13.44
N GLY A 6 -8.26 8.17 12.84
CA GLY A 6 -9.33 8.90 13.56
C GLY A 6 -10.43 7.97 14.04
N ARG A 7 -10.65 8.01 15.34
CA ARG A 7 -11.75 7.36 16.08
C ARG A 7 -13.11 7.83 15.59
N ASN A 8 -14.07 6.91 15.61
CA ASN A 8 -15.53 7.03 15.55
C ASN A 8 -16.18 7.07 14.17
N GLY A 9 -17.09 6.09 13.98
CA GLY A 9 -18.07 5.97 12.90
C GLY A 9 -18.92 7.23 12.66
N ARG A 10 -18.33 8.21 11.99
CA ARG A 10 -19.02 9.30 11.31
C ARG A 10 -18.79 9.10 9.83
N MET A 11 -19.87 9.16 9.06
CA MET A 11 -19.84 9.28 7.61
C MET A 11 -18.70 10.23 7.23
N THR A 12 -17.64 9.70 6.68
CA THR A 12 -16.50 10.50 6.20
C THR A 12 -17.04 11.39 5.09
N LYS A 13 -17.01 12.69 5.34
CA LYS A 13 -17.24 13.71 4.33
C LYS A 13 -16.27 13.37 3.21
N LYS A 14 -16.79 13.10 1.99
CA LYS A 14 -15.95 12.86 0.82
C LYS A 14 -14.96 14.01 0.71
N MET A 15 -13.69 13.75 0.94
CA MET A 15 -12.66 14.75 0.67
C MET A 15 -12.47 14.82 -0.84
N ARG A 16 -12.51 16.02 -1.36
CA ARG A 16 -12.23 16.33 -2.76
C ARG A 16 -10.87 16.99 -2.80
N TRP A 17 -10.06 16.52 -3.71
CA TRP A 17 -8.74 17.06 -3.95
C TRP A 17 -8.70 17.76 -5.29
N ASN A 18 -8.09 18.92 -5.32
CA ASN A 18 -7.74 19.56 -6.57
C ASN A 18 -6.39 18.95 -7.02
N LYS A 19 -6.40 18.24 -8.13
CA LYS A 19 -5.19 17.70 -8.77
C LYS A 19 -4.68 18.73 -9.77
N PHE A 20 -3.41 19.05 -9.67
CA PHE A 20 -2.68 19.90 -10.60
C PHE A 20 -1.62 19.08 -11.29
N THR A 21 -1.60 19.12 -12.62
CA THR A 21 -0.61 18.44 -13.45
C THR A 21 0.25 19.49 -14.13
N LEU A 22 1.53 19.51 -13.79
CA LEU A 22 2.53 20.35 -14.40
C LEU A 22 3.32 19.56 -15.44
N LYS A 23 3.33 20.02 -16.69
CA LYS A 23 4.12 19.42 -17.77
C LYS A 23 5.50 20.07 -17.83
N THR A 24 6.56 19.28 -17.69
CA THR A 24 7.96 19.74 -17.75
C THR A 24 8.81 18.78 -18.60
N ARG A 25 10.12 18.97 -18.62
CA ARG A 25 11.07 18.05 -19.24
C ARG A 25 11.60 17.06 -18.23
N SER A 26 11.72 15.78 -18.58
CA SER A 26 12.29 14.74 -17.73
C SER A 26 13.71 15.08 -17.25
N ALA A 27 14.53 15.68 -18.10
CA ALA A 27 15.90 16.07 -17.76
C ALA A 27 16.06 17.11 -16.62
N VAL A 28 14.99 17.81 -16.23
CA VAL A 28 15.02 18.88 -15.22
C VAL A 28 13.94 18.72 -14.15
N GLU A 29 13.28 17.59 -14.11
CA GLU A 29 12.15 17.32 -13.19
C GLU A 29 12.56 17.48 -11.72
N ASP A 30 13.72 16.97 -11.31
CA ASP A 30 14.23 17.10 -9.93
C ASP A 30 14.35 18.57 -9.48
N ILE A 31 14.83 19.45 -10.37
CA ILE A 31 14.97 20.87 -10.10
C ILE A 31 13.59 21.52 -9.98
N VAL A 32 12.67 21.15 -10.88
CA VAL A 32 11.30 21.65 -10.84
C VAL A 32 10.59 21.17 -9.57
N ILE A 33 10.76 19.90 -9.16
CA ILE A 33 10.21 19.38 -7.91
C ILE A 33 10.72 20.14 -6.69
N SER A 34 12.04 20.42 -6.63
CA SER A 34 12.62 21.22 -5.57
C SER A 34 12.02 22.63 -5.53
N THR A 35 11.82 23.25 -6.69
CA THR A 35 11.19 24.57 -6.81
C THR A 35 9.72 24.56 -6.36
N LEU A 36 8.97 23.50 -6.70
CA LEU A 36 7.60 23.30 -6.22
C LEU A 36 7.54 23.16 -4.69
N ALA A 37 8.47 22.41 -4.10
CA ALA A 37 8.56 22.25 -2.65
C ALA A 37 8.86 23.60 -1.94
N GLU A 38 9.76 24.41 -2.48
CA GLU A 38 10.05 25.77 -1.96
C GLU A 38 8.84 26.70 -2.08
N ALA A 39 8.02 26.54 -3.12
CA ALA A 39 6.78 27.28 -3.28
C ALA A 39 5.65 26.82 -2.33
N GLY A 40 5.84 25.70 -1.60
CA GLY A 40 4.92 25.16 -0.59
C GLY A 40 4.08 23.97 -1.05
N VAL A 41 4.50 23.24 -2.09
CA VAL A 41 3.91 21.97 -2.49
C VAL A 41 4.47 20.86 -1.61
N GLU A 42 3.63 20.13 -0.86
CA GLU A 42 4.08 19.12 0.13
C GLU A 42 4.51 17.79 -0.49
N GLY A 43 4.02 17.46 -1.69
CA GLY A 43 4.36 16.22 -2.36
C GLY A 43 4.04 16.24 -3.84
N VAL A 44 4.85 15.55 -4.63
CA VAL A 44 4.72 15.46 -6.09
C VAL A 44 4.78 14.01 -6.52
N GLU A 45 3.80 13.60 -7.33
CA GLU A 45 3.80 12.32 -8.05
C GLU A 45 4.41 12.55 -9.43
N ILE A 46 5.37 11.73 -9.81
CA ILE A 46 6.09 11.85 -11.09
C ILE A 46 5.53 10.82 -12.07
N GLU A 47 5.11 11.29 -13.23
CA GLU A 47 4.77 10.45 -14.37
C GLU A 47 5.74 10.78 -15.53
N ASP A 48 6.75 9.95 -15.71
CA ASP A 48 7.74 10.06 -16.77
C ASP A 48 7.89 8.73 -17.54
N LYS A 49 8.75 8.72 -18.52
CA LYS A 49 9.13 7.53 -19.30
C LYS A 49 10.61 7.24 -19.20
N ILE A 50 11.28 7.74 -18.16
CA ILE A 50 12.69 7.48 -17.94
C ILE A 50 12.88 5.99 -17.67
N PRO A 51 13.74 5.29 -18.41
CA PRO A 51 14.00 3.88 -18.15
C PRO A 51 14.63 3.70 -16.77
N LEU A 52 14.10 2.74 -16.00
CA LEU A 52 14.63 2.38 -14.71
C LEU A 52 16.09 1.98 -14.79
N THR A 53 16.93 2.50 -13.91
CA THR A 53 18.35 2.11 -13.82
C THR A 53 18.47 0.67 -13.29
N GLU A 54 19.62 0.03 -13.53
CA GLU A 54 19.90 -1.32 -12.97
C GLU A 54 19.86 -1.32 -11.42
N GLN A 55 20.11 -0.18 -10.79
CA GLN A 55 20.04 -0.03 -9.35
C GLN A 55 18.59 0.03 -8.87
N ASP A 56 17.71 0.74 -9.59
CA ASP A 56 16.28 0.80 -9.31
C ASP A 56 15.64 -0.59 -9.50
N LYS A 57 16.01 -1.29 -10.57
CA LYS A 57 15.56 -2.65 -10.84
C LYS A 57 15.93 -3.63 -9.72
N GLN A 58 17.14 -3.51 -9.16
CA GLN A 58 17.57 -4.35 -8.03
C GLN A 58 16.79 -4.05 -6.75
N GLN A 59 16.38 -2.79 -6.53
CA GLN A 59 15.60 -2.41 -5.35
C GLN A 59 14.13 -2.84 -5.45
N MET A 60 13.60 -2.95 -6.66
CA MET A 60 12.20 -3.33 -6.88
C MET A 60 11.92 -4.83 -6.76
N PHE A 61 12.95 -5.68 -6.65
CA PHE A 61 12.83 -7.15 -6.57
C PHE A 61 11.94 -7.76 -7.67
N VAL A 62 11.95 -7.20 -8.87
CA VAL A 62 11.14 -7.66 -10.01
C VAL A 62 12.04 -8.31 -11.03
N ASP A 63 11.82 -9.59 -11.28
CA ASP A 63 12.65 -10.38 -12.22
C ASP A 63 12.42 -10.02 -13.70
N ILE A 64 11.22 -9.54 -14.03
CA ILE A 64 10.84 -9.15 -15.40
C ILE A 64 10.11 -7.81 -15.32
N LEU A 65 10.77 -6.74 -15.74
CA LEU A 65 10.14 -5.45 -15.93
C LEU A 65 9.52 -5.40 -17.33
N PRO A 66 8.28 -4.93 -17.47
CA PRO A 66 7.76 -4.64 -18.80
C PRO A 66 8.66 -3.59 -19.47
N GLU A 67 8.96 -3.78 -20.76
CA GLU A 67 9.62 -2.75 -21.53
C GLU A 67 8.70 -1.52 -21.54
N GLY A 68 9.14 -0.46 -20.88
CA GLY A 68 8.45 0.83 -20.88
C GLY A 68 8.55 1.50 -22.26
N PRO A 69 7.65 2.45 -22.56
CA PRO A 69 7.80 3.26 -23.76
C PRO A 69 9.13 4.04 -23.72
N GLU A 70 9.68 4.36 -24.90
CA GLU A 70 10.87 5.22 -24.99
C GLU A 70 10.61 6.58 -24.33
N ASP A 71 11.63 7.12 -23.64
CA ASP A 71 11.57 8.45 -23.04
C ASP A 71 11.39 9.50 -24.16
N ASP A 72 10.30 10.24 -24.07
CA ASP A 72 9.98 11.33 -25.00
C ASP A 72 10.47 12.69 -24.49
N GLY A 73 11.23 12.71 -23.39
CA GLY A 73 11.78 13.91 -22.77
C GLY A 73 10.74 14.75 -22.03
N ILE A 74 9.58 14.18 -21.73
CA ILE A 74 8.47 14.86 -21.06
C ILE A 74 8.16 14.16 -19.73
N ALA A 75 8.05 14.96 -18.66
CA ALA A 75 7.56 14.54 -17.37
C ALA A 75 6.29 15.30 -16.99
N TYR A 76 5.38 14.62 -16.33
CA TYR A 76 4.19 15.21 -15.72
C TYR A 76 4.33 15.10 -14.20
N LEU A 77 4.28 16.25 -13.54
CA LEU A 77 4.38 16.37 -12.10
C LEU A 77 3.00 16.66 -11.54
N ASN A 78 2.43 15.70 -10.83
CA ASN A 78 1.11 15.81 -10.24
C ASN A 78 1.23 16.19 -8.76
N PHE A 79 0.52 17.22 -8.31
CA PHE A 79 0.40 17.57 -6.92
C PHE A 79 -1.06 17.85 -6.54
N TYR A 80 -1.36 17.71 -5.26
CA TYR A 80 -2.72 17.67 -4.76
C TYR A 80 -2.91 18.69 -3.65
N LEU A 81 -4.07 19.38 -3.66
CA LEU A 81 -4.48 20.29 -2.60
C LEU A 81 -5.85 19.90 -2.06
N ASP A 82 -6.01 19.99 -0.74
CA ASP A 82 -7.33 19.92 -0.12
C ASP A 82 -8.23 21.06 -0.65
N GLU A 83 -9.53 20.77 -0.78
CA GLU A 83 -10.52 21.75 -1.23
C GLU A 83 -10.61 22.97 -0.28
N ALA A 84 -10.18 22.82 0.98
CA ALA A 84 -10.17 23.88 1.98
C ALA A 84 -8.95 24.81 1.89
N GLU A 85 -7.92 24.45 1.13
CA GLU A 85 -6.71 25.25 0.98
C GLU A 85 -6.86 26.34 -0.09
N ASP A 86 -6.12 27.44 0.10
CA ASP A 86 -6.11 28.55 -0.86
C ASP A 86 -5.27 28.20 -2.10
N LYS A 87 -5.93 27.54 -3.05
CA LYS A 87 -5.28 27.13 -4.30
C LYS A 87 -4.74 28.29 -5.13
N GLU A 88 -5.41 29.46 -5.09
CA GLU A 88 -4.97 30.60 -5.89
C GLU A 88 -3.65 31.18 -5.36
N ALA A 89 -3.54 31.27 -4.04
CA ALA A 89 -2.30 31.73 -3.40
C ALA A 89 -1.13 30.76 -3.65
N LEU A 90 -1.34 29.44 -3.59
CA LEU A 90 -0.30 28.47 -3.91
C LEU A 90 0.09 28.52 -5.38
N LEU A 91 -0.87 28.50 -6.30
CA LEU A 91 -0.60 28.55 -7.73
C LEU A 91 0.10 29.85 -8.15
N ALA A 92 -0.17 30.96 -7.48
CA ALA A 92 0.54 32.22 -7.71
C ALA A 92 2.03 32.07 -7.36
N ARG A 93 2.36 31.53 -6.17
CA ARG A 93 3.75 31.26 -5.75
C ARG A 93 4.46 30.29 -6.69
N VAL A 94 3.77 29.20 -7.06
CA VAL A 94 4.30 28.20 -8.00
C VAL A 94 4.65 28.84 -9.34
N ARG A 95 3.73 29.64 -9.91
CA ARG A 95 3.97 30.31 -11.20
C ARG A 95 5.14 31.30 -11.12
N GLU A 96 5.22 32.08 -10.04
CA GLU A 96 6.34 33.01 -9.81
C GLU A 96 7.68 32.29 -9.75
N ALA A 97 7.76 31.20 -8.96
CA ALA A 97 8.98 30.39 -8.83
C ALA A 97 9.38 29.72 -10.17
N LEU A 98 8.41 29.21 -10.93
CA LEU A 98 8.68 28.64 -12.25
C LEU A 98 9.13 29.69 -13.29
N GLU A 99 8.60 30.91 -13.26
CA GLU A 99 9.05 31.99 -14.14
C GLU A 99 10.48 32.43 -13.77
N GLU A 100 10.80 32.47 -12.48
CA GLU A 100 12.19 32.74 -12.03
C GLU A 100 13.12 31.63 -12.55
N LEU A 101 12.77 30.35 -12.34
CA LEU A 101 13.58 29.22 -12.81
C LEU A 101 13.75 29.22 -14.34
N ARG A 102 12.72 29.59 -15.10
CA ARG A 102 12.77 29.71 -16.56
C ARG A 102 13.78 30.74 -17.05
N SER A 103 14.09 31.76 -16.24
CA SER A 103 15.10 32.73 -16.60
C SER A 103 16.54 32.19 -16.58
N PHE A 104 16.75 31.04 -15.91
CA PHE A 104 18.06 30.41 -15.77
C PHE A 104 18.23 29.16 -16.63
N MET A 105 17.12 28.46 -16.94
CA MET A 105 17.17 27.20 -17.68
C MET A 105 15.89 26.92 -18.47
N ASP A 106 15.99 26.04 -19.45
CA ASP A 106 14.84 25.58 -20.23
C ASP A 106 14.09 24.46 -19.47
N ILE A 107 13.00 24.82 -18.82
CA ILE A 107 12.15 23.89 -18.08
C ILE A 107 10.94 23.39 -18.89
N GLY A 108 10.91 23.64 -20.19
CA GLY A 108 9.82 23.26 -21.09
C GLY A 108 8.60 24.19 -21.00
N GLU A 109 7.44 23.66 -21.36
CA GLU A 109 6.19 24.45 -21.44
C GLU A 109 5.71 24.92 -20.06
N CYS A 110 5.92 24.13 -19.01
CA CYS A 110 5.43 24.36 -17.64
C CYS A 110 3.95 24.76 -17.57
N THR A 111 3.14 24.10 -18.38
CA THR A 111 1.68 24.28 -18.34
C THR A 111 1.10 23.54 -17.14
N ILE A 112 0.28 24.24 -16.35
CA ILE A 112 -0.43 23.64 -15.22
C ILE A 112 -1.90 23.43 -15.63
N THR A 113 -2.35 22.21 -15.60
CA THR A 113 -3.76 21.84 -15.81
C THR A 113 -4.39 21.47 -14.49
N GLU A 114 -5.61 21.97 -14.23
CA GLU A 114 -6.39 21.64 -13.04
C GLU A 114 -7.43 20.58 -13.37
N SER A 115 -7.53 19.58 -12.51
CA SER A 115 -8.60 18.58 -12.51
C SER A 115 -9.07 18.34 -11.08
N GLN A 116 -10.27 17.82 -10.92
CA GLN A 116 -10.74 17.40 -9.60
C GLN A 116 -10.67 15.87 -9.53
N THR A 117 -10.12 15.36 -8.44
CA THR A 117 -10.17 13.94 -8.12
C THR A 117 -10.92 13.75 -6.80
N GLU A 118 -11.77 12.75 -6.74
CA GLU A 118 -12.43 12.36 -5.49
C GLU A 118 -11.63 11.21 -4.89
N ASP A 119 -11.47 11.19 -3.56
CA ASP A 119 -10.85 10.07 -2.82
C ASP A 119 -11.39 8.68 -3.21
N LYS A 120 -12.56 8.64 -3.83
CA LYS A 120 -13.15 7.40 -4.32
C LYS A 120 -12.33 6.69 -5.39
N ASP A 121 -11.67 7.42 -6.26
CA ASP A 121 -11.03 6.80 -7.43
C ASP A 121 -9.72 6.14 -7.06
N TRP A 122 -8.99 6.68 -6.10
CA TRP A 122 -7.70 6.12 -5.69
C TRP A 122 -7.85 5.01 -4.63
N MET A 123 -8.64 5.26 -3.57
CA MET A 123 -8.80 4.28 -2.47
C MET A 123 -9.67 3.08 -2.83
N ASN A 124 -10.48 3.15 -3.89
CA ASN A 124 -11.37 2.06 -4.29
C ASN A 124 -11.03 1.42 -5.63
N ASN A 125 -10.16 2.04 -6.45
CA ASN A 125 -9.81 1.53 -7.79
C ASN A 125 -9.18 0.13 -7.73
N TRP A 126 -8.40 -0.17 -6.68
CA TRP A 126 -7.82 -1.49 -6.47
C TRP A 126 -8.89 -2.57 -6.19
N LYS A 127 -10.08 -2.21 -5.66
CA LYS A 127 -11.19 -3.15 -5.44
C LYS A 127 -11.76 -3.69 -6.75
N GLU A 128 -11.66 -2.93 -7.83
CA GLU A 128 -12.09 -3.37 -9.16
C GLU A 128 -11.13 -4.41 -9.77
N TYR A 129 -9.90 -4.46 -9.27
CA TYR A 129 -8.88 -5.40 -9.74
C TYR A 129 -8.66 -6.58 -8.80
N PHE A 130 -9.15 -6.48 -7.56
CA PHE A 130 -9.01 -7.56 -6.58
C PHE A 130 -10.28 -8.42 -6.53
N HIS A 131 -10.21 -9.57 -7.17
CA HIS A 131 -11.27 -10.56 -7.22
C HIS A 131 -10.89 -11.82 -6.45
N GLN A 132 -11.88 -12.69 -6.21
CA GLN A 132 -11.61 -14.00 -5.62
C GLN A 132 -10.58 -14.77 -6.44
N PHE A 133 -9.74 -15.55 -5.75
CA PHE A 133 -8.76 -16.42 -6.37
C PHE A 133 -8.51 -17.65 -5.50
N TYR A 134 -7.80 -18.62 -6.06
CA TYR A 134 -7.49 -19.86 -5.38
C TYR A 134 -5.99 -20.00 -5.14
N VAL A 135 -5.64 -20.48 -3.95
CA VAL A 135 -4.32 -21.04 -3.66
C VAL A 135 -4.51 -22.51 -3.34
N ASP A 136 -4.30 -23.37 -4.33
CA ASP A 136 -4.67 -24.79 -4.34
C ASP A 136 -6.18 -24.99 -4.07
N ASP A 137 -6.55 -25.54 -2.90
CA ASP A 137 -7.92 -25.74 -2.44
C ASP A 137 -8.37 -24.71 -1.39
N ILE A 138 -7.65 -23.60 -1.25
CA ILE A 138 -8.08 -22.45 -0.45
C ILE A 138 -8.69 -21.41 -1.38
N LEU A 139 -9.97 -21.09 -1.17
CA LEU A 139 -10.64 -20.00 -1.84
C LEU A 139 -10.47 -18.73 -1.01
N ILE A 140 -9.86 -17.70 -1.60
CA ILE A 140 -9.67 -16.38 -1.00
C ILE A 140 -10.64 -15.42 -1.68
N VAL A 141 -11.49 -14.74 -0.88
CA VAL A 141 -12.58 -13.91 -1.37
C VAL A 141 -12.55 -12.57 -0.64
N PRO A 142 -12.58 -11.43 -1.34
CA PRO A 142 -12.77 -10.13 -0.70
C PRO A 142 -14.16 -10.02 -0.06
N SER A 143 -14.30 -9.23 1.01
CA SER A 143 -15.56 -9.13 1.77
C SER A 143 -16.73 -8.55 0.97
N TRP A 144 -16.44 -7.81 -0.10
CA TRP A 144 -17.47 -7.22 -1.00
C TRP A 144 -17.94 -8.17 -2.11
N GLU A 145 -17.32 -9.36 -2.26
CA GLU A 145 -17.76 -10.38 -3.20
C GLU A 145 -18.44 -11.55 -2.52
N GLN A 146 -19.38 -12.18 -3.23
CA GLN A 146 -19.92 -13.48 -2.82
C GLN A 146 -19.05 -14.58 -3.40
N PRO A 147 -18.71 -15.61 -2.62
CA PRO A 147 -17.93 -16.74 -3.11
C PRO A 147 -18.58 -17.37 -4.36
N ARG A 148 -17.80 -17.51 -5.42
CA ARG A 148 -18.19 -18.24 -6.63
C ARG A 148 -17.40 -19.54 -6.64
N GLU A 149 -18.11 -20.66 -6.56
CA GLU A 149 -17.52 -22.00 -6.55
C GLU A 149 -17.14 -22.43 -7.98
N GLU A 150 -15.98 -21.98 -8.44
CA GLU A 150 -15.45 -22.37 -9.76
C GLU A 150 -14.74 -23.73 -9.70
N GLN A 151 -14.25 -24.09 -8.52
CA GLN A 151 -13.68 -25.41 -8.20
C GLN A 151 -13.94 -25.77 -6.74
N PRO A 152 -13.88 -27.06 -6.35
CA PRO A 152 -13.99 -27.45 -4.96
C PRO A 152 -12.90 -26.83 -4.09
N TYR A 153 -13.25 -26.36 -2.90
CA TYR A 153 -12.30 -25.83 -1.91
C TYR A 153 -12.53 -26.50 -0.54
N THR A 154 -11.47 -26.59 0.25
CA THR A 154 -11.52 -27.11 1.63
C THR A 154 -11.50 -26.00 2.66
N MET A 155 -11.07 -24.79 2.28
CA MET A 155 -10.98 -23.62 3.14
C MET A 155 -11.48 -22.39 2.40
N LEU A 156 -12.31 -21.59 3.07
CA LEU A 156 -12.71 -20.26 2.66
C LEU A 156 -12.02 -19.22 3.56
N LEU A 157 -11.34 -18.28 2.96
CA LEU A 157 -10.71 -17.14 3.63
C LEU A 157 -11.26 -15.83 3.07
N HIS A 158 -11.86 -15.01 3.93
CA HIS A 158 -12.19 -13.64 3.57
C HIS A 158 -10.98 -12.75 3.78
N MET A 159 -10.61 -11.98 2.77
CA MET A 159 -9.42 -11.15 2.81
C MET A 159 -9.65 -9.80 2.16
N ASP A 160 -9.61 -8.77 2.97
CA ASP A 160 -9.60 -7.40 2.49
C ASP A 160 -8.16 -6.86 2.55
N PRO A 161 -7.53 -6.58 1.40
CA PRO A 161 -6.14 -6.12 1.39
C PRO A 161 -5.95 -4.77 2.11
N GLY A 162 -6.98 -3.94 2.17
CA GLY A 162 -6.91 -2.63 2.84
C GLY A 162 -5.77 -1.76 2.34
N THR A 163 -5.19 -0.95 3.24
CA THR A 163 -3.98 -0.16 3.00
C THR A 163 -2.69 -0.92 3.37
N ALA A 164 -2.81 -2.09 4.03
CA ALA A 164 -1.67 -2.92 4.40
C ALA A 164 -1.24 -3.81 3.23
N PHE A 165 0.06 -4.10 3.15
CA PHE A 165 0.61 -5.05 2.17
C PHE A 165 0.12 -6.47 2.43
N GLY A 166 -0.03 -7.29 1.37
CA GLY A 166 -0.35 -8.72 1.51
C GLY A 166 -1.76 -9.10 1.06
N THR A 167 -2.05 -8.90 -0.22
CA THR A 167 -3.32 -9.36 -0.84
C THR A 167 -3.44 -10.88 -0.92
N GLY A 168 -2.33 -11.60 -0.80
CA GLY A 168 -2.26 -13.04 -1.05
C GLY A 168 -2.04 -13.42 -2.53
N MET A 169 -2.18 -12.49 -3.46
CA MET A 169 -2.01 -12.77 -4.89
C MET A 169 -0.54 -12.95 -5.29
N HIS A 170 0.39 -12.36 -4.56
CA HIS A 170 1.81 -12.46 -4.85
C HIS A 170 2.31 -13.90 -4.69
N GLU A 171 3.12 -14.36 -5.62
CA GLU A 171 3.61 -15.74 -5.65
C GLU A 171 4.34 -16.17 -4.37
N THR A 172 5.10 -15.26 -3.75
CA THR A 172 5.78 -15.54 -2.48
C THR A 172 4.79 -15.82 -1.35
N THR A 173 3.70 -15.04 -1.25
CA THR A 173 2.64 -15.28 -0.27
C THR A 173 1.96 -16.62 -0.52
N GLN A 174 1.65 -16.94 -1.77
CA GLN A 174 1.09 -18.24 -2.13
C GLN A 174 2.01 -19.41 -1.79
N LEU A 175 3.33 -19.25 -2.00
CA LEU A 175 4.33 -20.24 -1.59
C LEU A 175 4.34 -20.43 -0.06
N CYS A 176 4.28 -19.35 0.71
CA CYS A 176 4.19 -19.44 2.17
C CYS A 176 2.90 -20.15 2.61
N ILE A 177 1.75 -19.85 1.99
CA ILE A 177 0.48 -20.54 2.26
C ILE A 177 0.61 -22.04 2.00
N ARG A 178 1.23 -22.44 0.88
CA ARG A 178 1.47 -23.86 0.57
C ARG A 178 2.39 -24.53 1.59
N GLN A 179 3.40 -23.81 2.09
CA GLN A 179 4.28 -24.35 3.15
C GLN A 179 3.53 -24.48 4.48
N LEU A 180 2.72 -23.49 4.87
CA LEU A 180 1.87 -23.58 6.06
C LEU A 180 0.97 -24.82 5.98
N LYS A 181 0.26 -25.04 4.87
CA LYS A 181 -0.55 -26.25 4.67
C LYS A 181 0.23 -27.57 4.85
N LYS A 182 1.49 -27.57 4.45
CA LYS A 182 2.34 -28.77 4.50
C LYS A 182 2.85 -29.07 5.89
N TYR A 183 3.23 -28.05 6.65
CA TYR A 183 3.99 -28.22 7.90
C TYR A 183 3.17 -27.97 9.15
N VAL A 184 2.16 -27.10 9.09
CA VAL A 184 1.30 -26.77 10.23
C VAL A 184 0.48 -27.97 10.67
N LYS A 185 0.38 -28.14 11.99
CA LYS A 185 -0.50 -29.11 12.64
C LYS A 185 -1.34 -28.40 13.71
N PRO A 186 -2.54 -28.89 14.00
CA PRO A 186 -3.35 -28.37 15.10
C PRO A 186 -2.56 -28.35 16.42
N GLY A 187 -2.71 -27.26 17.19
CA GLY A 187 -2.04 -27.08 18.45
C GLY A 187 -0.65 -26.43 18.38
N MET A 188 -0.16 -26.12 17.18
CA MET A 188 1.08 -25.37 16.99
C MET A 188 0.91 -23.88 17.27
N SER A 189 2.04 -23.18 17.45
CA SER A 189 2.13 -21.72 17.54
C SER A 189 2.93 -21.16 16.36
N LEU A 190 2.54 -19.96 15.90
CA LEU A 190 3.12 -19.29 14.73
C LEU A 190 3.61 -17.89 15.07
N LEU A 191 4.83 -17.55 14.64
CA LEU A 191 5.30 -16.18 14.58
C LEU A 191 5.31 -15.71 13.11
N ASP A 192 4.52 -14.69 12.82
CA ASP A 192 4.39 -14.09 11.49
C ASP A 192 5.09 -12.71 11.47
N VAL A 193 6.29 -12.66 10.90
CA VAL A 193 7.13 -11.45 10.85
C VAL A 193 6.89 -10.67 9.57
N GLY A 194 6.43 -9.43 9.69
CA GLY A 194 5.94 -8.64 8.56
C GLY A 194 4.55 -9.10 8.14
N THR A 195 3.64 -9.20 9.11
CA THR A 195 2.33 -9.84 8.93
C THR A 195 1.41 -9.11 7.95
N GLY A 196 1.58 -7.79 7.76
CA GLY A 196 0.79 -6.96 6.84
C GLY A 196 -0.72 -7.10 7.07
N SER A 197 -1.43 -7.63 6.10
CA SER A 197 -2.87 -7.93 6.17
C SER A 197 -3.24 -9.06 7.14
N GLY A 198 -2.26 -9.81 7.64
CA GLY A 198 -2.44 -10.98 8.50
C GLY A 198 -2.75 -12.28 7.77
N ILE A 199 -2.63 -12.32 6.45
CA ILE A 199 -3.07 -13.48 5.64
C ILE A 199 -2.42 -14.79 6.06
N LEU A 200 -1.11 -14.81 6.35
CA LEU A 200 -0.41 -16.05 6.73
C LEU A 200 -0.87 -16.52 8.12
N GLY A 201 -0.95 -15.59 9.08
CA GLY A 201 -1.49 -15.88 10.40
C GLY A 201 -2.92 -16.39 10.35
N LEU A 202 -3.80 -15.80 9.53
CA LEU A 202 -5.18 -16.22 9.37
C LEU A 202 -5.30 -17.60 8.74
N VAL A 203 -4.50 -17.91 7.74
CA VAL A 203 -4.40 -19.28 7.19
C VAL A 203 -3.96 -20.25 8.29
N GLY A 204 -2.98 -19.87 9.11
CA GLY A 204 -2.55 -20.66 10.27
C GLY A 204 -3.69 -20.93 11.25
N CYS A 205 -4.45 -19.90 11.63
CA CYS A 205 -5.63 -20.05 12.49
C CYS A 205 -6.65 -21.04 11.90
N LYS A 206 -6.95 -20.93 10.60
CA LYS A 206 -7.86 -21.83 9.90
C LYS A 206 -7.34 -23.26 9.79
N LEU A 207 -6.02 -23.46 9.82
CA LEU A 207 -5.37 -24.79 9.86
C LEU A 207 -5.33 -25.39 11.27
N GLY A 208 -5.78 -24.66 12.29
CA GLY A 208 -5.87 -25.12 13.66
C GLY A 208 -4.68 -24.79 14.55
N ILE A 209 -3.92 -23.73 14.21
CA ILE A 209 -2.91 -23.15 15.11
C ILE A 209 -3.62 -22.57 16.34
N ASP A 210 -3.08 -22.86 17.53
CA ASP A 210 -3.65 -22.38 18.76
C ASP A 210 -3.40 -20.90 19.01
N HIS A 211 -2.19 -20.44 18.64
CA HIS A 211 -1.78 -19.06 18.85
C HIS A 211 -0.90 -18.54 17.71
N VAL A 212 -1.22 -17.36 17.20
CA VAL A 212 -0.44 -16.61 16.23
C VAL A 212 0.01 -15.30 16.83
N LEU A 213 1.30 -14.99 16.74
CA LEU A 213 1.81 -13.65 16.99
C LEU A 213 2.29 -13.06 15.66
N GLY A 214 1.65 -11.98 15.23
CA GLY A 214 2.10 -11.16 14.12
C GLY A 214 3.00 -10.02 14.60
N THR A 215 3.99 -9.64 13.81
CA THR A 215 4.74 -8.40 14.01
C THR A 215 4.78 -7.60 12.72
N ASP A 216 4.69 -6.28 12.81
CA ASP A 216 4.83 -5.40 11.64
C ASP A 216 5.45 -4.06 12.04
N LEU A 217 6.05 -3.36 11.08
CA LEU A 217 6.55 -2.00 11.25
C LEU A 217 5.45 -0.96 11.03
N ASP A 218 4.47 -1.30 10.18
CA ASP A 218 3.40 -0.39 9.79
C ASP A 218 2.21 -0.48 10.77
N PRO A 219 1.85 0.63 11.46
CA PRO A 219 0.67 0.67 12.31
C PRO A 219 -0.66 0.34 11.59
N CYS A 220 -0.72 0.50 10.26
CA CYS A 220 -1.90 0.15 9.45
C CYS A 220 -2.21 -1.35 9.50
N ALA A 221 -1.23 -2.21 9.80
CA ALA A 221 -1.43 -3.63 10.00
C ALA A 221 -2.44 -3.95 11.13
N VAL A 222 -2.55 -3.07 12.16
CA VAL A 222 -3.47 -3.28 13.28
C VAL A 222 -4.93 -3.31 12.83
N SER A 223 -5.34 -2.34 12.01
CA SER A 223 -6.70 -2.30 11.49
C SER A 223 -6.96 -3.43 10.51
N ALA A 224 -6.01 -3.68 9.59
CA ALA A 224 -6.12 -4.71 8.57
C ALA A 224 -6.25 -6.12 9.18
N VAL A 225 -5.37 -6.49 10.11
CA VAL A 225 -5.43 -7.80 10.81
C VAL A 225 -6.74 -7.95 11.56
N ARG A 226 -7.17 -6.90 12.31
CA ARG A 226 -8.42 -6.96 13.08
C ARG A 226 -9.65 -7.14 12.20
N GLU A 227 -9.76 -6.39 11.11
CA GLU A 227 -10.87 -6.50 10.16
C GLU A 227 -10.91 -7.88 9.52
N ASN A 228 -9.76 -8.38 9.09
CA ASN A 228 -9.64 -9.70 8.49
C ASN A 228 -9.90 -10.83 9.49
N MET A 229 -9.49 -10.69 10.76
CA MET A 229 -9.88 -11.62 11.84
C MET A 229 -11.39 -11.69 12.02
N GLN A 230 -12.06 -10.53 12.06
CA GLN A 230 -13.51 -10.46 12.19
C GLN A 230 -14.22 -11.12 11.01
N ALA A 231 -13.78 -10.82 9.77
CA ALA A 231 -14.35 -11.41 8.55
C ALA A 231 -14.21 -12.94 8.53
N ASN A 232 -13.18 -13.48 9.17
CA ASN A 232 -12.91 -14.93 9.24
C ASN A 232 -13.38 -15.59 10.53
N HIS A 233 -14.02 -14.86 11.43
CA HIS A 233 -14.47 -15.35 12.74
C HIS A 233 -13.34 -15.95 13.59
N VAL A 234 -12.14 -15.37 13.51
CA VAL A 234 -11.00 -15.74 14.35
C VAL A 234 -11.19 -15.12 15.73
N PRO A 235 -11.16 -15.92 16.83
CA PRO A 235 -11.36 -15.41 18.18
C PRO A 235 -10.30 -14.37 18.59
N GLU A 236 -10.71 -13.38 19.37
CA GLU A 236 -9.77 -12.48 20.05
C GLU A 236 -8.84 -13.29 20.94
N GLY A 237 -7.53 -13.02 20.85
CA GLY A 237 -6.50 -13.76 21.60
C GLY A 237 -5.90 -14.96 20.87
N GLN A 238 -6.49 -15.45 19.76
CA GLN A 238 -5.84 -16.47 18.93
C GLN A 238 -4.79 -15.85 18.00
N PHE A 239 -4.98 -14.60 17.59
CA PHE A 239 -4.02 -13.86 16.77
C PHE A 239 -3.73 -12.52 17.45
N GLU A 240 -2.53 -12.38 17.98
CA GLU A 240 -2.02 -11.15 18.59
C GLU A 240 -1.09 -10.42 17.64
N LEU A 241 -1.02 -9.08 17.73
CA LEU A 241 -0.17 -8.25 16.89
C LEU A 241 0.66 -7.27 17.73
N ILE A 242 1.94 -7.17 17.39
CA ILE A 242 2.89 -6.20 17.96
C ILE A 242 3.42 -5.32 16.83
N ILE A 243 3.29 -4.00 16.99
CA ILE A 243 3.90 -3.04 16.06
C ILE A 243 5.29 -2.68 16.56
N GLY A 244 6.29 -2.91 15.72
CA GLY A 244 7.68 -2.58 15.99
C GLY A 244 8.66 -3.49 15.24
N ASN A 245 9.93 -3.12 15.31
CA ASN A 245 11.00 -3.86 14.64
C ASN A 245 11.51 -5.01 15.47
N ILE A 246 11.11 -6.24 15.16
CA ILE A 246 11.55 -7.44 15.88
C ILE A 246 13.09 -7.68 15.80
N ILE A 247 13.78 -7.09 14.82
CA ILE A 247 15.23 -7.26 14.66
C ILE A 247 15.99 -6.34 15.62
N THR A 248 15.52 -5.10 15.82
CA THR A 248 16.25 -4.06 16.53
C THR A 248 15.63 -3.64 17.87
N ASP A 249 14.31 -3.84 18.05
CA ASP A 249 13.60 -3.45 19.27
C ASP A 249 13.59 -4.57 20.31
N SER A 250 14.35 -4.34 21.39
CA SER A 250 14.46 -5.31 22.49
C SER A 250 13.15 -5.56 23.23
N GLN A 251 12.19 -4.63 23.17
CA GLN A 251 10.87 -4.83 23.80
C GLN A 251 10.01 -5.75 22.94
N VAL A 252 10.01 -5.54 21.62
CA VAL A 252 9.34 -6.43 20.65
C VAL A 252 9.92 -7.84 20.75
N GLN A 253 11.25 -7.97 20.78
CA GLN A 253 11.93 -9.26 20.96
C GLN A 253 11.54 -9.98 22.24
N LYS A 254 11.43 -9.25 23.36
CA LYS A 254 11.03 -9.82 24.65
C LYS A 254 9.56 -10.26 24.67
N GLN A 255 8.69 -9.55 23.96
CA GLN A 255 7.29 -9.93 23.85
C GLN A 255 7.13 -11.12 22.91
N ALA A 256 7.78 -11.11 21.77
CA ALA A 256 7.75 -12.20 20.79
C ALA A 256 8.45 -13.47 21.30
N GLY A 257 9.51 -13.35 22.08
CA GLY A 257 10.31 -14.49 22.57
C GLY A 257 9.82 -15.08 23.89
N ARG A 258 8.60 -14.79 24.36
CA ARG A 258 8.08 -15.35 25.62
C ARG A 258 7.78 -16.83 25.55
N GLU A 259 7.41 -17.30 24.38
CA GLU A 259 7.10 -18.70 24.12
C GLU A 259 7.83 -19.17 22.84
N PRO A 260 8.25 -20.45 22.80
CA PRO A 260 8.80 -20.99 21.57
C PRO A 260 7.68 -21.15 20.53
N TYR A 261 8.00 -20.88 19.27
CA TYR A 261 7.13 -21.17 18.12
C TYR A 261 7.59 -22.46 17.43
N ASP A 262 6.66 -23.13 16.75
CA ASP A 262 6.89 -24.40 16.08
C ASP A 262 7.46 -24.27 14.65
#